data_fe17b0d45be0109da779fffe7f8f2c8a
#
_entry.id   fe17b0d45be0109da779fffe7f8f2c8a
#
_cell.length_a   1.000
_cell.length_b   1.000
_cell.length_c   1.000
_cell.angle_alpha   90.00
_cell.angle_beta   90.00
_cell.angle_gamma   90.00
#
_symmetry.space_group_name_H-M   'P 1'
#
loop_
_entity.id
_entity.type
_entity.pdbx_description
1 polymer ?
#
loop_
_entity_poly.entity_id
_entity_poly.type
_entity_poly.pdbx_seq_one_letter_code
_entity_poly.pdbx_strand_id
1 'polypeptide(L)'
;MIDFDLDPELELLRATARQFGAERLRPREREFEAARAVDEATRSAFAAIGLAAVEWPESLGGAGLGALARALVLEELGAADPGAALALDPLGPAFYPLVEMGEEAALRNIARPVLERPGARAGLAWNGDGRVTLRAGHASGRLPWLPADRLDLLVLLDSDSAAVIDTGMRLEPVRGSGLRAAGASEVTLARAPVRAWWVNPRGARRALARARLYVAALLVGTLRAAAEFSRAYALERVAFGRPIAHHQGLAFLIADMASAVDGARLLVHEAAGCLDRGDDAGGACATALVEAAEQAAFVGPNAVQILGGHGFMQDYPVEKWMREARALGLLLGGPDAAREDAGRAVVEADEPMSLVGPA
;
A
#
# COMPACT_ATOMS: atom_id res chain seq x y z
N MET A 1 -19.07 24.31 -6.83
CA MET A 1 -18.13 24.41 -5.70
C MET A 1 -17.63 22.99 -5.48
N ILE A 2 -16.32 22.76 -5.50
CA ILE A 2 -15.78 21.42 -5.22
C ILE A 2 -15.99 21.17 -3.72
N ASP A 3 -16.68 20.10 -3.38
CA ASP A 3 -16.89 19.66 -2.01
C ASP A 3 -15.82 18.60 -1.69
N PHE A 4 -15.06 18.83 -0.63
CA PHE A 4 -14.06 17.92 -0.11
C PHE A 4 -14.51 17.18 1.15
N ASP A 5 -15.75 17.43 1.59
CA ASP A 5 -16.29 16.77 2.77
C ASP A 5 -16.60 15.31 2.43
N LEU A 6 -16.18 14.42 3.33
CA LEU A 6 -16.48 13.00 3.20
C LEU A 6 -17.91 12.74 3.67
N ASP A 7 -18.56 11.77 3.04
CA ASP A 7 -19.80 11.20 3.56
C ASP A 7 -19.61 10.77 5.02
N PRO A 8 -20.62 11.00 5.91
CA PRO A 8 -20.52 10.60 7.33
C PRO A 8 -20.14 9.13 7.57
N GLU A 9 -20.53 8.21 6.68
CA GLU A 9 -20.17 6.80 6.76
C GLU A 9 -18.66 6.60 6.50
N LEU A 10 -18.12 7.26 5.48
CA LEU A 10 -16.70 7.23 5.17
C LEU A 10 -15.86 7.88 6.28
N GLU A 11 -16.37 8.96 6.89
CA GLU A 11 -15.71 9.61 8.02
C GLU A 11 -15.67 8.71 9.25
N LEU A 12 -16.76 8.00 9.56
CA LEU A 12 -16.81 7.01 10.63
C LEU A 12 -15.83 5.84 10.37
N LEU A 13 -15.78 5.36 9.14
CA LEU A 13 -14.85 4.31 8.72
C LEU A 13 -13.39 4.76 8.92
N ARG A 14 -13.06 5.96 8.46
CA ARG A 14 -11.74 6.59 8.64
C ARG A 14 -11.39 6.72 10.12
N ALA A 15 -12.31 7.23 10.93
CA ALA A 15 -12.12 7.37 12.37
C ALA A 15 -11.88 6.03 13.06
N THR A 16 -12.60 4.97 12.69
CA THR A 16 -12.42 3.61 13.21
C THR A 16 -11.03 3.06 12.87
N ALA A 17 -10.57 3.24 11.63
CA ALA A 17 -9.24 2.82 11.20
C ALA A 17 -8.14 3.58 11.95
N ARG A 18 -8.31 4.89 12.13
CA ARG A 18 -7.41 5.74 12.93
C ARG A 18 -7.32 5.31 14.37
N GLN A 19 -8.47 5.04 15.01
CA GLN A 19 -8.51 4.57 16.39
C GLN A 19 -7.79 3.23 16.54
N PHE A 20 -8.06 2.26 15.67
CA PHE A 20 -7.36 0.97 15.69
C PHE A 20 -5.85 1.16 15.53
N GLY A 21 -5.43 1.98 14.58
CA GLY A 21 -4.01 2.30 14.37
C GLY A 21 -3.36 2.90 15.60
N ALA A 22 -3.99 3.89 16.22
CA ALA A 22 -3.48 4.59 17.39
C ALA A 22 -3.41 3.70 18.65
N GLU A 23 -4.39 2.83 18.87
CA GLU A 23 -4.48 2.01 20.07
C GLU A 23 -3.73 0.67 19.97
N ARG A 24 -3.66 0.07 18.76
CA ARG A 24 -3.17 -1.30 18.57
C ARG A 24 -1.87 -1.42 17.80
N LEU A 25 -1.60 -0.51 16.86
CA LEU A 25 -0.41 -0.61 16.02
C LEU A 25 0.70 0.31 16.50
N ARG A 26 0.41 1.59 16.65
CA ARG A 26 1.40 2.62 16.97
C ARG A 26 2.18 2.34 18.26
N PRO A 27 1.57 1.95 19.40
CA PRO A 27 2.30 1.70 20.64
C PRO A 27 3.24 0.48 20.56
N ARG A 28 3.03 -0.39 19.59
CA ARG A 28 3.73 -1.66 19.42
C ARG A 28 4.55 -1.77 18.15
N GLU A 29 4.70 -0.67 17.39
CA GLU A 29 5.39 -0.67 16.09
C GLU A 29 6.83 -1.22 16.16
N ARG A 30 7.55 -0.95 17.23
CA ARG A 30 8.91 -1.47 17.44
C ARG A 30 8.93 -2.95 17.81
N GLU A 31 7.94 -3.39 18.56
CA GLU A 31 7.76 -4.81 18.88
C GLU A 31 7.50 -5.61 17.61
N PHE A 32 6.57 -5.17 16.75
CA PHE A 32 6.27 -5.83 15.48
C PHE A 32 7.46 -5.80 14.51
N GLU A 33 8.18 -4.68 14.46
CA GLU A 33 9.41 -4.58 13.67
C GLU A 33 10.47 -5.58 14.12
N ALA A 34 10.69 -5.71 15.42
CA ALA A 34 11.66 -6.64 16.01
C ALA A 34 11.24 -8.11 15.82
N ALA A 35 9.97 -8.42 16.04
CA ALA A 35 9.39 -9.74 15.85
C ALA A 35 9.30 -10.16 14.37
N ARG A 36 9.31 -9.18 13.44
CA ARG A 36 9.03 -9.37 12.01
C ARG A 36 7.66 -10.02 11.75
N ALA A 37 6.73 -9.76 12.62
CA ALA A 37 5.37 -10.29 12.56
C ALA A 37 4.44 -9.45 13.45
N VAL A 38 3.14 -9.50 13.15
CA VAL A 38 2.08 -9.03 14.03
C VAL A 38 1.54 -10.23 14.83
N ASP A 39 1.29 -10.05 16.12
CA ASP A 39 0.77 -11.10 16.99
C ASP A 39 -0.69 -11.46 16.71
N GLU A 40 -1.10 -12.63 17.17
CA GLU A 40 -2.44 -13.19 16.89
C GLU A 40 -3.55 -12.36 17.55
N ALA A 41 -3.33 -11.77 18.72
CA ALA A 41 -4.34 -10.95 19.39
C ALA A 41 -4.68 -9.71 18.57
N THR A 42 -3.65 -9.06 17.97
CA THR A 42 -3.84 -7.91 17.08
C THR A 42 -4.50 -8.32 15.77
N ARG A 43 -4.14 -9.49 15.20
CA ARG A 43 -4.81 -10.04 13.99
C ARG A 43 -6.29 -10.30 14.23
N SER A 44 -6.62 -10.97 15.35
CA SER A 44 -8.00 -11.28 15.73
C SER A 44 -8.82 -10.02 15.96
N ALA A 45 -8.25 -9.01 16.64
CA ALA A 45 -8.90 -7.73 16.85
C ALA A 45 -9.16 -6.99 15.53
N PHE A 46 -8.20 -7.00 14.59
CA PHE A 46 -8.36 -6.41 13.26
C PHE A 46 -9.44 -7.11 12.43
N ALA A 47 -9.44 -8.44 12.45
CA ALA A 47 -10.46 -9.23 11.74
C ALA A 47 -11.87 -8.95 12.29
N ALA A 48 -12.01 -8.80 13.61
CA ALA A 48 -13.29 -8.55 14.28
C ALA A 48 -13.96 -7.22 13.88
N ILE A 49 -13.17 -6.19 13.53
CA ILE A 49 -13.69 -4.89 13.11
C ILE A 49 -13.90 -4.78 11.58
N GLY A 50 -13.50 -5.79 10.81
CA GLY A 50 -13.80 -5.90 9.38
C GLY A 50 -13.09 -4.92 8.44
N LEU A 51 -12.08 -4.18 8.88
CA LEU A 51 -11.40 -3.15 8.07
C LEU A 51 -10.70 -3.70 6.83
N ALA A 52 -10.29 -4.98 6.81
CA ALA A 52 -9.76 -5.60 5.60
C ALA A 52 -10.85 -5.82 4.54
N ALA A 53 -12.09 -5.99 4.97
CA ALA A 53 -13.20 -6.46 4.15
C ALA A 53 -14.07 -5.34 3.56
N VAL A 54 -13.70 -4.06 3.76
CA VAL A 54 -14.52 -2.91 3.33
C VAL A 54 -14.81 -2.90 1.84
N GLU A 55 -13.88 -3.37 1.02
CA GLU A 55 -13.95 -3.40 -0.44
C GLU A 55 -14.37 -4.77 -1.00
N TRP A 56 -14.38 -5.81 -0.16
CA TRP A 56 -14.76 -7.15 -0.62
C TRP A 56 -16.26 -7.22 -0.88
N PRO A 57 -16.70 -8.01 -1.88
CA PRO A 57 -18.11 -8.22 -2.12
C PRO A 57 -18.77 -9.01 -0.97
N GLU A 58 -20.08 -8.86 -0.83
CA GLU A 58 -20.87 -9.58 0.18
C GLU A 58 -20.67 -11.11 0.11
N SER A 59 -20.44 -11.65 -1.09
CA SER A 59 -20.15 -13.07 -1.30
C SER A 59 -18.90 -13.56 -0.58
N LEU A 60 -18.00 -12.65 -0.18
CA LEU A 60 -16.83 -12.93 0.68
C LEU A 60 -17.00 -12.41 2.12
N GLY A 61 -18.17 -11.93 2.50
CA GLY A 61 -18.43 -11.34 3.82
C GLY A 61 -17.93 -9.91 3.96
N GLY A 62 -17.74 -9.19 2.85
CA GLY A 62 -17.33 -7.79 2.83
C GLY A 62 -18.49 -6.81 2.77
N ALA A 63 -18.18 -5.53 2.86
CA ALA A 63 -19.15 -4.44 2.82
C ALA A 63 -19.46 -3.95 1.40
N GLY A 64 -18.66 -4.34 0.40
CA GLY A 64 -18.84 -3.90 -0.99
C GLY A 64 -18.62 -2.41 -1.21
N LEU A 65 -17.92 -1.72 -0.31
CA LEU A 65 -17.60 -0.31 -0.45
C LEU A 65 -16.53 -0.10 -1.52
N GLY A 66 -16.43 1.13 -2.02
CA GLY A 66 -15.55 1.44 -3.13
C GLY A 66 -14.06 1.57 -2.77
N ALA A 67 -13.29 1.93 -3.79
CA ALA A 67 -11.85 2.13 -3.69
C ALA A 67 -11.49 3.32 -2.78
N LEU A 68 -12.32 4.36 -2.74
CA LEU A 68 -12.11 5.50 -1.84
C LEU A 68 -12.22 5.07 -0.37
N ALA A 69 -13.23 4.28 0.00
CA ALA A 69 -13.36 3.74 1.34
C ALA A 69 -12.13 2.92 1.74
N ARG A 70 -11.64 2.09 0.83
CA ARG A 70 -10.42 1.30 1.05
C ARG A 70 -9.19 2.19 1.21
N ALA A 71 -9.01 3.21 0.36
CA ALA A 71 -7.89 4.14 0.43
C ALA A 71 -7.84 4.91 1.76
N LEU A 72 -8.99 5.36 2.27
CA LEU A 72 -9.10 6.03 3.57
C LEU A 72 -8.65 5.12 4.72
N VAL A 73 -9.07 3.85 4.73
CA VAL A 73 -8.62 2.86 5.72
C VAL A 73 -7.12 2.65 5.64
N LEU A 74 -6.58 2.46 4.44
CA LEU A 74 -5.15 2.22 4.22
C LEU A 74 -4.29 3.43 4.61
N GLU A 75 -4.75 4.65 4.36
CA GLU A 75 -4.05 5.86 4.80
C GLU A 75 -3.90 5.89 6.33
N GLU A 76 -4.98 5.61 7.07
CA GLU A 76 -4.93 5.62 8.54
C GLU A 76 -4.06 4.48 9.11
N LEU A 77 -4.13 3.28 8.52
CA LEU A 77 -3.28 2.16 8.92
C LEU A 77 -1.81 2.40 8.54
N GLY A 78 -1.55 3.00 7.37
CA GLY A 78 -0.22 3.39 6.91
C GLY A 78 0.42 4.44 7.81
N ALA A 79 -0.37 5.38 8.35
CA ALA A 79 0.09 6.35 9.33
C ALA A 79 0.48 5.72 10.67
N ALA A 80 -0.12 4.60 11.03
CA ALA A 80 0.20 3.87 12.26
C ALA A 80 1.44 2.96 12.06
N ASP A 81 1.35 1.97 11.20
CA ASP A 81 2.44 1.05 10.83
C ASP A 81 2.13 0.36 9.50
N PRO A 82 2.73 0.78 8.38
CA PRO A 82 2.43 0.22 7.06
C PRO A 82 2.86 -1.25 6.91
N GLY A 83 3.92 -1.68 7.61
CA GLY A 83 4.32 -3.08 7.65
C GLY A 83 3.28 -3.95 8.34
N ALA A 84 2.77 -3.50 9.48
CA ALA A 84 1.69 -4.19 10.19
C ALA A 84 0.38 -4.17 9.38
N ALA A 85 0.06 -3.06 8.70
CA ALA A 85 -1.12 -2.98 7.83
C ALA A 85 -1.10 -4.06 6.73
N LEU A 86 0.05 -4.25 6.07
CA LEU A 86 0.25 -5.35 5.11
C LEU A 86 0.12 -6.74 5.75
N ALA A 87 0.63 -6.92 6.99
CA ALA A 87 0.57 -8.20 7.69
C ALA A 87 -0.84 -8.59 8.13
N LEU A 88 -1.68 -7.59 8.41
CA LEU A 88 -3.04 -7.78 8.91
C LEU A 88 -4.05 -8.10 7.80
N ASP A 89 -3.76 -7.72 6.56
CA ASP A 89 -4.64 -7.94 5.43
C ASP A 89 -4.42 -9.35 4.84
N PRO A 90 -5.37 -10.28 4.99
CA PRO A 90 -5.18 -11.67 4.58
C PRO A 90 -5.06 -11.85 3.07
N LEU A 91 -5.74 -11.03 2.28
CA LEU A 91 -5.65 -11.04 0.82
C LEU A 91 -4.75 -9.95 0.28
N GLY A 92 -4.72 -8.79 0.93
CA GLY A 92 -3.95 -7.64 0.49
C GLY A 92 -4.17 -7.31 -0.99
N PRO A 93 -3.16 -6.82 -1.69
CA PRO A 93 -3.26 -6.53 -3.12
C PRO A 93 -3.51 -7.76 -4.01
N ALA A 94 -3.30 -9.00 -3.50
CA ALA A 94 -3.60 -10.23 -4.25
C ALA A 94 -5.10 -10.40 -4.52
N PHE A 95 -5.96 -9.71 -3.77
CA PHE A 95 -7.41 -9.66 -4.02
C PHE A 95 -7.74 -9.15 -5.44
N TYR A 96 -7.02 -8.15 -5.93
CA TYR A 96 -7.39 -7.47 -7.18
C TYR A 96 -7.32 -8.34 -8.43
N PRO A 97 -6.25 -9.13 -8.70
CA PRO A 97 -6.29 -10.07 -9.82
C PRO A 97 -7.39 -11.14 -9.68
N LEU A 98 -7.73 -11.55 -8.45
CA LEU A 98 -8.78 -12.54 -8.23
C LEU A 98 -10.15 -11.99 -8.63
N VAL A 99 -10.46 -10.73 -8.32
CA VAL A 99 -11.75 -10.12 -8.67
C VAL A 99 -11.80 -9.63 -10.11
N GLU A 100 -10.72 -9.04 -10.64
CA GLU A 100 -10.72 -8.41 -11.98
C GLU A 100 -10.49 -9.42 -13.13
N MET A 101 -9.95 -10.61 -12.83
CA MET A 101 -9.59 -11.61 -13.84
C MET A 101 -10.20 -12.97 -13.59
N GLY A 102 -10.32 -13.39 -12.34
CA GLY A 102 -10.85 -14.70 -11.96
C GLY A 102 -12.33 -14.69 -11.60
N GLU A 103 -12.87 -13.51 -11.44
CA GLU A 103 -14.29 -13.24 -11.19
C GLU A 103 -14.85 -14.04 -9.98
N GLU A 104 -16.15 -14.31 -9.97
CA GLU A 104 -16.87 -15.02 -8.91
C GLU A 104 -16.29 -16.42 -8.61
N ALA A 105 -15.79 -17.11 -9.64
CA ALA A 105 -15.20 -18.43 -9.48
C ALA A 105 -13.90 -18.40 -8.67
N ALA A 106 -13.04 -17.41 -8.90
CA ALA A 106 -11.81 -17.23 -8.13
C ALA A 106 -12.12 -16.78 -6.70
N LEU A 107 -13.08 -15.89 -6.51
CA LEU A 107 -13.49 -15.44 -5.18
C LEU A 107 -13.96 -16.62 -4.34
N ARG A 108 -14.80 -17.50 -4.89
CA ARG A 108 -15.34 -18.67 -4.20
C ARG A 108 -14.29 -19.76 -3.95
N ASN A 109 -13.48 -20.09 -4.96
CA ASN A 109 -12.64 -21.28 -4.92
C ASN A 109 -11.21 -21.00 -4.47
N ILE A 110 -10.76 -19.73 -4.48
CA ILE A 110 -9.39 -19.33 -4.14
C ILE A 110 -9.38 -18.38 -2.95
N ALA A 111 -10.09 -17.23 -3.02
CA ALA A 111 -10.06 -16.23 -1.95
C ALA A 111 -10.72 -16.75 -0.66
N ARG A 112 -11.93 -17.27 -0.74
CA ARG A 112 -12.67 -17.77 0.43
C ARG A 112 -11.90 -18.81 1.24
N PRO A 113 -11.27 -19.86 0.67
CA PRO A 113 -10.44 -20.80 1.43
C PRO A 113 -9.24 -20.17 2.14
N VAL A 114 -8.72 -19.05 1.66
CA VAL A 114 -7.68 -18.28 2.37
C VAL A 114 -8.29 -17.61 3.59
N LEU A 115 -9.45 -16.95 3.43
CA LEU A 115 -10.11 -16.22 4.51
C LEU A 115 -10.64 -17.16 5.62
N GLU A 116 -11.03 -18.37 5.29
CA GLU A 116 -11.51 -19.38 6.25
C GLU A 116 -10.40 -20.01 7.10
N ARG A 117 -9.14 -19.84 6.72
CA ARG A 117 -7.99 -20.36 7.48
C ARG A 117 -7.39 -19.26 8.36
N PRO A 118 -7.48 -19.38 9.70
CA PRO A 118 -6.88 -18.39 10.61
C PRO A 118 -5.41 -18.14 10.28
N GLY A 119 -5.08 -16.87 10.12
CA GLY A 119 -3.72 -16.43 9.85
C GLY A 119 -3.17 -16.81 8.47
N ALA A 120 -3.97 -17.33 7.53
CA ALA A 120 -3.53 -17.52 6.14
C ALA A 120 -3.27 -16.17 5.47
N ARG A 121 -2.35 -16.16 4.50
CA ARG A 121 -1.90 -14.96 3.86
C ARG A 121 -1.68 -15.14 2.37
N ALA A 122 -2.23 -14.23 1.58
CA ALA A 122 -1.95 -14.08 0.17
C ALA A 122 -0.90 -12.99 -0.08
N GLY A 123 -0.13 -13.13 -1.15
CA GLY A 123 0.80 -12.12 -1.62
C GLY A 123 0.63 -11.85 -3.11
N LEU A 124 0.88 -10.61 -3.52
CA LEU A 124 0.93 -10.21 -4.91
C LEU A 124 2.38 -9.92 -5.31
N ALA A 125 2.83 -10.49 -6.40
CA ALA A 125 4.08 -10.13 -7.06
C ALA A 125 3.79 -9.66 -8.49
N TRP A 126 4.32 -8.48 -8.82
CA TRP A 126 4.33 -7.99 -10.19
C TRP A 126 5.47 -8.67 -10.97
N ASN A 127 5.13 -9.26 -12.12
CA ASN A 127 6.06 -10.03 -12.95
C ASN A 127 6.42 -9.34 -14.27
N GLY A 128 6.09 -8.06 -14.43
CA GLY A 128 6.40 -7.32 -15.66
C GLY A 128 7.91 -7.21 -15.98
N ASP A 129 8.78 -7.56 -15.02
CA ASP A 129 10.23 -7.69 -15.24
C ASP A 129 10.67 -9.11 -15.67
N GLY A 130 9.72 -10.04 -15.83
CA GLY A 130 9.99 -11.39 -16.36
C GLY A 130 10.77 -12.32 -15.44
N ARG A 131 10.82 -12.07 -14.13
CA ARG A 131 11.59 -12.89 -13.16
C ARG A 131 11.03 -14.29 -12.98
N VAL A 132 9.76 -14.47 -13.23
CA VAL A 132 9.09 -15.77 -13.18
C VAL A 132 8.56 -16.12 -14.56
N THR A 133 8.94 -17.30 -15.04
CA THR A 133 8.47 -17.86 -16.30
C THR A 133 7.34 -18.84 -16.06
N LEU A 134 6.21 -18.64 -16.76
CA LEU A 134 5.07 -19.56 -16.79
C LEU A 134 5.17 -20.47 -18.02
N ARG A 135 5.30 -21.79 -17.84
CA ARG A 135 5.38 -22.74 -18.93
C ARG A 135 4.77 -24.08 -18.57
N ALA A 136 3.93 -24.59 -19.47
CA ALA A 136 3.29 -25.92 -19.34
C ALA A 136 2.63 -26.14 -17.96
N GLY A 137 1.88 -25.13 -17.47
CA GLY A 137 1.15 -25.21 -16.19
C GLY A 137 2.04 -25.12 -14.94
N HIS A 138 3.28 -24.68 -15.09
CA HIS A 138 4.21 -24.51 -13.99
C HIS A 138 4.86 -23.12 -14.01
N ALA A 139 5.18 -22.62 -12.82
CA ALA A 139 5.94 -21.39 -12.60
C ALA A 139 7.38 -21.73 -12.17
N SER A 140 8.36 -21.05 -12.76
CA SER A 140 9.78 -21.20 -12.40
C SER A 140 10.44 -19.82 -12.38
N GLY A 141 11.17 -19.53 -11.33
CA GLY A 141 11.87 -18.26 -11.18
C GLY A 141 12.10 -17.90 -9.72
N ARG A 142 12.49 -16.65 -9.49
CA ARG A 142 12.87 -16.16 -8.18
C ARG A 142 12.39 -14.72 -8.00
N LEU A 143 11.66 -14.48 -6.92
CA LEU A 143 11.28 -13.14 -6.45
C LEU A 143 12.24 -12.80 -5.30
N PRO A 144 13.13 -11.82 -5.47
CA PRO A 144 14.22 -11.60 -4.51
C PRO A 144 13.73 -11.02 -3.19
N TRP A 145 12.56 -10.41 -3.19
CA TRP A 145 11.96 -9.82 -2.01
C TRP A 145 10.44 -9.71 -2.14
N LEU A 146 9.74 -10.15 -1.11
CA LEU A 146 8.30 -9.94 -0.92
C LEU A 146 8.07 -9.61 0.56
N PRO A 147 7.20 -8.64 0.92
CA PRO A 147 6.91 -8.29 2.30
C PRO A 147 5.96 -9.31 2.96
N ALA A 148 6.46 -10.51 3.18
CA ALA A 148 5.75 -11.61 3.80
C ALA A 148 6.74 -12.56 4.49
N ASP A 149 6.40 -13.01 5.70
CA ASP A 149 7.09 -14.07 6.42
C ASP A 149 6.62 -15.47 6.00
N ARG A 150 5.40 -15.56 5.51
CA ARG A 150 4.76 -16.76 4.98
C ARG A 150 3.74 -16.41 3.89
N LEU A 151 3.47 -17.36 3.03
CA LEU A 151 2.44 -17.26 1.99
C LEU A 151 1.70 -18.60 1.87
N ASP A 152 0.39 -18.53 1.90
CA ASP A 152 -0.51 -19.62 1.55
C ASP A 152 -0.96 -19.53 0.10
N LEU A 153 -0.86 -18.33 -0.47
CA LEU A 153 -1.23 -18.02 -1.84
C LEU A 153 -0.29 -16.95 -2.40
N LEU A 154 0.25 -17.17 -3.58
CA LEU A 154 0.97 -16.17 -4.36
C LEU A 154 0.19 -15.92 -5.65
N VAL A 155 -0.11 -14.66 -5.93
CA VAL A 155 -0.61 -14.23 -7.23
C VAL A 155 0.51 -13.51 -7.96
N LEU A 156 0.85 -14.00 -9.14
CA LEU A 156 1.76 -13.34 -10.07
C LEU A 156 0.91 -12.54 -11.05
N LEU A 157 1.12 -11.24 -11.12
CA LEU A 157 0.44 -10.34 -12.04
C LEU A 157 1.42 -9.85 -13.10
N ASP A 158 1.09 -10.05 -14.36
CA ASP A 158 1.81 -9.54 -15.53
C ASP A 158 0.97 -8.47 -16.25
N SER A 159 1.48 -7.92 -17.33
CA SER A 159 0.82 -6.88 -18.14
C SER A 159 -0.53 -7.31 -18.73
N ASP A 160 -0.69 -8.60 -19.01
CA ASP A 160 -1.86 -9.16 -19.68
C ASP A 160 -2.47 -10.39 -18.98
N SER A 161 -1.83 -10.89 -17.95
CA SER A 161 -2.16 -12.17 -17.34
C SER A 161 -1.93 -12.19 -15.83
N ALA A 162 -2.58 -13.13 -15.14
CA ALA A 162 -2.30 -13.45 -13.75
C ALA A 162 -2.30 -14.96 -13.52
N ALA A 163 -1.37 -15.41 -12.67
CA ALA A 163 -1.26 -16.80 -12.27
C ALA A 163 -1.34 -16.95 -10.75
N VAL A 164 -2.00 -18.00 -10.29
CA VAL A 164 -2.16 -18.33 -8.87
C VAL A 164 -1.35 -19.58 -8.54
N ILE A 165 -0.55 -19.49 -7.47
CA ILE A 165 0.31 -20.54 -6.97
C ILE A 165 0.03 -20.69 -5.47
N ASP A 166 -0.30 -21.89 -5.01
CA ASP A 166 -0.57 -22.20 -3.61
C ASP A 166 0.30 -23.34 -3.05
N THR A 167 1.12 -23.96 -3.91
CA THR A 167 2.05 -25.01 -3.53
C THR A 167 3.36 -24.87 -4.31
N GLY A 168 4.43 -25.53 -3.84
CA GLY A 168 5.72 -25.52 -4.53
C GLY A 168 6.50 -24.22 -4.42
N MET A 169 6.13 -23.34 -3.50
CA MET A 169 6.87 -22.13 -3.14
C MET A 169 7.85 -22.45 -2.00
N ARG A 170 9.09 -21.97 -2.13
CA ARG A 170 10.06 -21.98 -1.05
C ARG A 170 10.36 -20.54 -0.65
N LEU A 171 10.11 -20.22 0.61
CA LEU A 171 10.35 -18.91 1.20
C LEU A 171 11.64 -18.96 2.02
N GLU A 172 12.55 -18.03 1.77
CA GLU A 172 13.75 -17.85 2.55
C GLU A 172 13.76 -16.44 3.15
N PRO A 173 13.85 -16.29 4.50
CA PRO A 173 13.86 -15.00 5.13
C PRO A 173 15.01 -14.12 4.63
N VAL A 174 14.72 -12.87 4.29
CA VAL A 174 15.72 -11.87 3.92
C VAL A 174 15.74 -10.72 4.92
N ARG A 175 16.89 -10.06 5.04
CA ARG A 175 17.07 -8.93 5.96
C ARG A 175 16.72 -7.60 5.25
N GLY A 176 15.43 -7.35 5.05
CA GLY A 176 14.94 -6.06 4.56
C GLY A 176 15.09 -4.95 5.58
N SER A 177 15.22 -3.71 5.12
CA SER A 177 15.30 -2.52 5.98
C SER A 177 13.93 -1.93 6.30
N GLY A 178 12.95 -2.04 5.42
CA GLY A 178 11.58 -1.57 5.60
C GLY A 178 10.56 -2.69 5.62
N LEU A 179 9.33 -2.37 6.04
CA LEU A 179 8.16 -3.26 6.13
C LEU A 179 8.41 -4.53 6.97
N ARG A 180 9.25 -4.40 7.99
CA ARG A 180 9.69 -5.56 8.79
C ARG A 180 8.55 -6.24 9.53
N ALA A 181 7.54 -5.49 9.99
CA ALA A 181 6.36 -6.06 10.64
C ALA A 181 5.54 -6.98 9.70
N ALA A 182 5.67 -6.80 8.37
CA ALA A 182 5.09 -7.71 7.40
C ALA A 182 5.89 -9.01 7.20
N GLY A 183 7.11 -9.07 7.72
CA GLY A 183 8.10 -10.07 7.32
C GLY A 183 8.78 -9.69 6.01
N ALA A 184 9.74 -10.49 5.60
CA ALA A 184 10.39 -10.37 4.30
C ALA A 184 10.99 -11.68 3.87
N SER A 185 10.68 -12.13 2.67
CA SER A 185 11.18 -13.37 2.12
C SER A 185 11.58 -13.23 0.66
N GLU A 186 12.60 -13.97 0.28
CA GLU A 186 12.82 -14.38 -1.10
C GLU A 186 11.91 -15.58 -1.39
N VAL A 187 11.25 -15.58 -2.56
CA VAL A 187 10.40 -16.68 -2.98
C VAL A 187 11.01 -17.35 -4.20
N THR A 188 11.33 -18.63 -4.07
CA THR A 188 11.81 -19.48 -5.16
C THR A 188 10.70 -20.41 -5.63
N LEU A 189 10.48 -20.44 -6.94
CA LEU A 189 9.54 -21.30 -7.63
C LEU A 189 10.33 -22.29 -8.51
N ALA A 190 10.34 -23.56 -8.13
CA ALA A 190 11.04 -24.61 -8.86
C ALA A 190 10.01 -25.54 -9.53
N ARG A 191 9.48 -25.13 -10.69
CA ARG A 191 8.36 -25.81 -11.36
C ARG A 191 7.13 -25.93 -10.44
N ALA A 192 6.82 -24.86 -9.70
CA ALA A 192 5.62 -24.80 -8.86
C ALA A 192 4.36 -24.94 -9.73
N PRO A 193 3.39 -25.80 -9.39
CA PRO A 193 2.18 -25.96 -10.16
C PRO A 193 1.34 -24.68 -10.12
N VAL A 194 0.82 -24.28 -11.27
CA VAL A 194 -0.09 -23.14 -11.40
C VAL A 194 -1.53 -23.65 -11.19
N ARG A 195 -2.16 -23.19 -10.13
CA ARG A 195 -3.54 -23.55 -9.76
C ARG A 195 -4.58 -22.93 -10.69
N ALA A 196 -4.35 -21.67 -11.09
CA ALA A 196 -5.20 -20.94 -12.03
C ALA A 196 -4.33 -19.96 -12.83
N TRP A 197 -4.73 -19.73 -14.09
CA TRP A 197 -4.08 -18.78 -14.97
C TRP A 197 -5.13 -18.12 -15.87
N TRP A 198 -5.15 -16.80 -15.85
CA TRP A 198 -6.04 -16.00 -16.65
C TRP A 198 -5.25 -15.09 -17.58
N VAL A 199 -5.72 -14.96 -18.82
CA VAL A 199 -5.22 -14.00 -19.79
C VAL A 199 -6.35 -13.02 -20.07
N ASN A 200 -6.22 -11.80 -19.57
CA ASN A 200 -7.18 -10.72 -19.70
C ASN A 200 -6.45 -9.39 -19.53
N PRO A 201 -5.98 -8.76 -20.64
CA PRO A 201 -5.19 -7.52 -20.57
C PRO A 201 -5.92 -6.37 -19.88
N ARG A 202 -7.25 -6.26 -20.04
CA ARG A 202 -8.05 -5.23 -19.38
C ARG A 202 -8.14 -5.50 -17.88
N GLY A 203 -8.44 -6.72 -17.50
CA GLY A 203 -8.49 -7.14 -16.08
C GLY A 203 -7.13 -6.98 -15.39
N ALA A 204 -6.02 -7.34 -16.07
CA ALA A 204 -4.67 -7.18 -15.54
C ALA A 204 -4.32 -5.70 -15.28
N ARG A 205 -4.65 -4.80 -16.22
CA ARG A 205 -4.46 -3.35 -16.02
C ARG A 205 -5.29 -2.82 -14.85
N ARG A 206 -6.57 -3.21 -14.73
CA ARG A 206 -7.41 -2.81 -13.59
C ARG A 206 -6.88 -3.36 -12.26
N ALA A 207 -6.45 -4.61 -12.22
CA ALA A 207 -5.86 -5.21 -11.03
C ALA A 207 -4.57 -4.48 -10.60
N LEU A 208 -3.69 -4.15 -11.55
CA LEU A 208 -2.47 -3.38 -11.26
C LEU A 208 -2.79 -1.96 -10.78
N ALA A 209 -3.76 -1.29 -11.40
CA ALA A 209 -4.20 0.04 -10.98
C ALA A 209 -4.67 0.05 -9.52
N ARG A 210 -5.57 -0.87 -9.14
CA ARG A 210 -6.07 -1.02 -7.77
C ARG A 210 -4.94 -1.39 -6.78
N ALA A 211 -4.02 -2.27 -7.18
CA ALA A 211 -2.88 -2.62 -6.35
C ALA A 211 -1.93 -1.42 -6.12
N ARG A 212 -1.70 -0.60 -7.15
CA ARG A 212 -0.92 0.63 -7.03
C ARG A 212 -1.60 1.66 -6.13
N LEU A 213 -2.92 1.81 -6.23
CA LEU A 213 -3.70 2.67 -5.33
C LEU A 213 -3.59 2.21 -3.88
N TYR A 214 -3.67 0.91 -3.62
CA TYR A 214 -3.46 0.33 -2.29
C TYR A 214 -2.11 0.74 -1.69
N VAL A 215 -1.03 0.63 -2.45
CA VAL A 215 0.32 1.01 -2.01
C VAL A 215 0.44 2.53 -1.83
N ALA A 216 -0.11 3.32 -2.76
CA ALA A 216 -0.09 4.78 -2.69
C ALA A 216 -0.82 5.32 -1.45
N ALA A 217 -1.96 4.72 -1.08
CA ALA A 217 -2.71 5.09 0.12
C ALA A 217 -1.90 4.81 1.42
N LEU A 218 -1.24 3.65 1.51
CA LEU A 218 -0.33 3.35 2.63
C LEU A 218 0.85 4.35 2.70
N LEU A 219 1.41 4.71 1.54
CA LEU A 219 2.48 5.71 1.45
C LEU A 219 2.02 7.06 1.99
N VAL A 220 0.90 7.59 1.51
CA VAL A 220 0.36 8.89 1.95
C VAL A 220 0.17 8.90 3.46
N GLY A 221 -0.38 7.84 4.06
CA GLY A 221 -0.51 7.71 5.50
C GLY A 221 0.83 7.78 6.23
N THR A 222 1.83 7.05 5.74
CA THR A 222 3.18 7.02 6.32
C THR A 222 3.84 8.41 6.24
N LEU A 223 3.69 9.11 5.10
CA LEU A 223 4.24 10.45 4.91
C LEU A 223 3.55 11.48 5.81
N ARG A 224 2.22 11.39 5.94
CA ARG A 224 1.44 12.23 6.86
C ARG A 224 1.96 12.07 8.29
N ALA A 225 2.10 10.85 8.77
CA ALA A 225 2.61 10.60 10.12
C ALA A 225 4.01 11.17 10.34
N ALA A 226 4.91 11.06 9.35
CA ALA A 226 6.25 11.61 9.43
C ALA A 226 6.25 13.16 9.46
N ALA A 227 5.43 13.79 8.61
CA ALA A 227 5.30 15.24 8.56
C ALA A 227 4.67 15.82 9.84
N GLU A 228 3.57 15.23 10.32
CA GLU A 228 2.88 15.65 11.54
C GLU A 228 3.75 15.49 12.79
N PHE A 229 4.45 14.37 12.92
CA PHE A 229 5.34 14.12 14.05
C PHE A 229 6.51 15.09 14.08
N SER A 230 7.18 15.31 12.95
CA SER A 230 8.32 16.23 12.87
C SER A 230 7.88 17.68 13.10
N ARG A 231 6.68 18.08 12.64
CA ARG A 231 6.08 19.38 12.95
C ARG A 231 5.84 19.54 14.46
N ALA A 232 5.22 18.54 15.11
CA ALA A 232 4.96 18.57 16.55
C ALA A 232 6.28 18.68 17.34
N TYR A 233 7.28 17.86 17.01
CA TYR A 233 8.60 17.93 17.59
C TYR A 233 9.25 19.32 17.42
N ALA A 234 9.14 19.91 16.24
CA ALA A 234 9.73 21.22 15.97
C ALA A 234 9.07 22.38 16.75
N LEU A 235 7.80 22.23 17.14
CA LEU A 235 7.11 23.20 17.99
C LEU A 235 7.53 23.12 19.46
N GLU A 236 7.96 21.95 19.93
CA GLU A 236 8.40 21.72 21.31
C GLU A 236 9.91 21.92 21.51
N ARG A 237 10.71 21.51 20.52
CA ARG A 237 12.16 21.57 20.59
C ARG A 237 12.66 23.01 20.53
N VAL A 238 13.35 23.45 21.58
CA VAL A 238 13.96 24.78 21.65
C VAL A 238 15.43 24.73 21.28
N ALA A 239 15.85 25.58 20.35
CA ALA A 239 17.24 25.88 20.04
C ALA A 239 17.36 27.35 19.62
N PHE A 240 18.50 27.97 19.95
CA PHE A 240 18.76 29.41 19.69
C PHE A 240 17.64 30.31 20.26
N GLY A 241 17.17 29.98 21.47
CA GLY A 241 16.25 30.80 22.27
C GLY A 241 14.78 30.73 21.90
N ARG A 242 14.36 29.85 20.95
CA ARG A 242 12.95 29.68 20.54
C ARG A 242 12.69 28.27 19.99
N PRO A 243 11.42 27.84 19.85
CA PRO A 243 11.09 26.61 19.16
C PRO A 243 11.70 26.56 17.76
N ILE A 244 12.22 25.40 17.35
CA ILE A 244 12.92 25.30 16.07
C ILE A 244 11.98 25.53 14.87
N ALA A 245 10.68 25.27 15.01
CA ALA A 245 9.66 25.60 14.00
C ALA A 245 9.57 27.11 13.68
N HIS A 246 10.07 27.98 14.57
CA HIS A 246 10.06 29.44 14.35
C HIS A 246 11.28 29.96 13.56
N HIS A 247 12.20 29.07 13.17
CA HIS A 247 13.26 29.42 12.24
C HIS A 247 12.76 29.25 10.81
N GLN A 248 12.82 30.31 10.01
CA GLN A 248 12.21 30.39 8.68
C GLN A 248 12.55 29.19 7.78
N GLY A 249 13.82 28.74 7.76
CA GLY A 249 14.22 27.59 6.96
C GLY A 249 13.48 26.29 7.33
N LEU A 250 13.23 26.05 8.63
CA LEU A 250 12.46 24.90 9.08
C LEU A 250 10.94 25.10 8.90
N ALA A 251 10.45 26.33 9.13
CA ALA A 251 9.04 26.65 8.90
C ALA A 251 8.64 26.38 7.44
N PHE A 252 9.46 26.79 6.48
CA PHE A 252 9.21 26.54 5.06
C PHE A 252 9.30 25.06 4.72
N LEU A 253 10.30 24.35 5.23
CA LEU A 253 10.43 22.92 5.02
C LEU A 253 9.20 22.14 5.54
N ILE A 254 8.69 22.51 6.72
CA ILE A 254 7.47 21.90 7.28
C ILE A 254 6.24 22.20 6.40
N ALA A 255 6.13 23.42 5.87
CA ALA A 255 5.05 23.78 4.95
C ALA A 255 5.13 23.01 3.63
N ASP A 256 6.35 22.87 3.08
CA ASP A 256 6.59 22.09 1.85
C ASP A 256 6.23 20.60 2.06
N MET A 257 6.61 20.02 3.21
CA MET A 257 6.26 18.64 3.55
C MET A 257 4.73 18.46 3.67
N ALA A 258 4.03 19.41 4.30
CA ALA A 258 2.56 19.36 4.40
C ALA A 258 1.91 19.43 3.00
N SER A 259 2.38 20.35 2.15
CA SER A 259 1.89 20.51 0.77
C SER A 259 2.13 19.24 -0.06
N ALA A 260 3.29 18.60 0.10
CA ALA A 260 3.64 17.35 -0.58
C ALA A 260 2.70 16.20 -0.18
N VAL A 261 2.38 16.08 1.11
CA VAL A 261 1.45 15.06 1.61
C VAL A 261 0.03 15.31 1.08
N ASP A 262 -0.44 16.57 1.13
CA ASP A 262 -1.79 16.91 0.67
C ASP A 262 -1.93 16.72 -0.85
N GLY A 263 -0.92 17.08 -1.64
CA GLY A 263 -0.89 16.84 -3.07
C GLY A 263 -0.98 15.36 -3.41
N ALA A 264 -0.16 14.52 -2.78
CA ALA A 264 -0.20 13.07 -2.98
C ALA A 264 -1.54 12.44 -2.55
N ARG A 265 -2.13 12.93 -1.44
CA ARG A 265 -3.46 12.49 -0.97
C ARG A 265 -4.55 12.79 -1.99
N LEU A 266 -4.58 14.00 -2.55
CA LEU A 266 -5.58 14.38 -3.54
C LEU A 266 -5.52 13.51 -4.79
N LEU A 267 -4.32 13.15 -5.26
CA LEU A 267 -4.14 12.22 -6.37
C LEU A 267 -4.63 10.80 -6.03
N VAL A 268 -4.43 10.34 -4.80
CA VAL A 268 -4.97 9.05 -4.34
C VAL A 268 -6.50 9.08 -4.31
N HIS A 269 -7.12 10.16 -3.80
CA HIS A 269 -8.57 10.29 -3.78
C HIS A 269 -9.18 10.39 -5.18
N GLU A 270 -8.54 11.14 -6.09
CA GLU A 270 -8.95 11.22 -7.49
C GLU A 270 -8.91 9.84 -8.16
N ALA A 271 -7.78 9.13 -8.04
CA ALA A 271 -7.62 7.80 -8.61
C ALA A 271 -8.66 6.80 -8.05
N ALA A 272 -8.96 6.88 -6.75
CA ALA A 272 -10.00 6.09 -6.12
C ALA A 272 -11.38 6.43 -6.69
N GLY A 273 -11.70 7.71 -6.84
CA GLY A 273 -12.95 8.17 -7.44
C GLY A 273 -13.12 7.72 -8.89
N CYS A 274 -12.04 7.71 -9.70
CA CYS A 274 -12.06 7.15 -11.05
C CYS A 274 -12.42 5.65 -11.04
N LEU A 275 -11.81 4.86 -10.14
CA LEU A 275 -12.14 3.44 -9.98
C LEU A 275 -13.61 3.23 -9.58
N ASP A 276 -14.12 4.03 -8.65
CA ASP A 276 -15.49 3.91 -8.14
C ASP A 276 -16.54 4.28 -9.20
N ARG A 277 -16.22 5.21 -10.10
CA ARG A 277 -17.06 5.52 -11.28
C ARG A 277 -16.95 4.48 -12.41
N GLY A 278 -16.02 3.53 -12.32
CA GLY A 278 -15.77 2.55 -13.35
C GLY A 278 -14.92 3.03 -14.53
N ASP A 279 -14.28 4.20 -14.39
CA ASP A 279 -13.40 4.80 -15.40
C ASP A 279 -12.13 3.94 -15.62
N ASP A 280 -11.40 4.20 -16.70
CA ASP A 280 -10.03 3.68 -16.88
C ASP A 280 -9.07 4.47 -15.99
N ALA A 281 -8.86 3.97 -14.79
CA ALA A 281 -8.04 4.61 -13.76
C ALA A 281 -6.55 4.22 -13.82
N GLY A 282 -6.11 3.51 -14.85
CA GLY A 282 -4.73 3.01 -14.96
C GLY A 282 -3.69 4.12 -14.81
N GLY A 283 -3.85 5.21 -15.58
CA GLY A 283 -2.98 6.38 -15.53
C GLY A 283 -3.06 7.13 -14.20
N ALA A 284 -4.27 7.36 -13.66
CA ALA A 284 -4.48 8.06 -12.39
C ALA A 284 -3.84 7.31 -11.20
N CYS A 285 -4.05 5.99 -11.11
CA CYS A 285 -3.44 5.16 -10.07
C CYS A 285 -1.91 5.08 -10.19
N ALA A 286 -1.39 5.05 -11.41
CA ALA A 286 0.04 5.10 -11.68
C ALA A 286 0.64 6.44 -11.23
N THR A 287 0.00 7.56 -11.57
CA THR A 287 0.40 8.92 -11.16
C THR A 287 0.37 9.07 -9.64
N ALA A 288 -0.68 8.58 -8.97
CA ALA A 288 -0.78 8.60 -7.50
C ALA A 288 0.37 7.84 -6.83
N LEU A 289 0.76 6.66 -7.36
CA LEU A 289 1.90 5.91 -6.83
C LEU A 289 3.22 6.63 -7.08
N VAL A 290 3.43 7.18 -8.28
CA VAL A 290 4.65 7.93 -8.62
C VAL A 290 4.82 9.10 -7.66
N GLU A 291 3.79 9.93 -7.52
CA GLU A 291 3.84 11.10 -6.66
C GLU A 291 4.11 10.71 -5.19
N ALA A 292 3.34 9.75 -4.64
CA ALA A 292 3.55 9.29 -3.28
C ALA A 292 4.97 8.74 -3.05
N ALA A 293 5.55 8.02 -4.03
CA ALA A 293 6.91 7.47 -3.94
C ALA A 293 8.00 8.56 -4.07
N GLU A 294 7.78 9.58 -4.89
CA GLU A 294 8.68 10.75 -4.98
C GLU A 294 8.65 11.56 -3.69
N GLN A 295 7.45 11.82 -3.16
CA GLN A 295 7.32 12.52 -1.89
C GLN A 295 7.88 11.70 -0.71
N ALA A 296 7.93 10.36 -0.79
CA ALA A 296 8.64 9.54 0.19
C ALA A 296 10.15 9.83 0.23
N ALA A 297 10.74 10.17 -0.93
CA ALA A 297 12.15 10.57 -1.00
C ALA A 297 12.40 11.99 -0.47
N PHE A 298 11.37 12.81 -0.37
CA PHE A 298 11.44 14.17 0.17
C PHE A 298 11.04 14.21 1.65
N VAL A 299 9.84 13.76 2.00
CA VAL A 299 9.28 13.88 3.36
C VAL A 299 10.05 13.03 4.38
N GLY A 300 10.37 11.78 4.04
CA GLY A 300 11.04 10.87 4.98
C GLY A 300 12.38 11.38 5.49
N PRO A 301 13.36 11.69 4.62
CA PRO A 301 14.65 12.24 5.04
C PRO A 301 14.53 13.59 5.76
N ASN A 302 13.61 14.46 5.34
CA ASN A 302 13.40 15.75 5.96
C ASN A 302 12.78 15.63 7.36
N ALA A 303 11.89 14.65 7.60
CA ALA A 303 11.40 14.36 8.94
C ALA A 303 12.54 13.94 9.88
N VAL A 304 13.45 13.08 9.42
CA VAL A 304 14.68 12.71 10.17
C VAL A 304 15.57 13.94 10.40
N GLN A 305 15.76 14.77 9.38
CA GLN A 305 16.58 15.97 9.46
C GLN A 305 16.06 17.00 10.48
N ILE A 306 14.74 17.20 10.56
CA ILE A 306 14.11 18.11 11.53
C ILE A 306 14.39 17.67 12.97
N LEU A 307 14.41 16.37 13.25
CA LEU A 307 14.74 15.83 14.56
C LEU A 307 16.24 15.85 14.88
N GLY A 308 17.11 16.08 13.88
CA GLY A 308 18.56 16.03 14.04
C GLY A 308 19.03 14.66 14.54
N GLY A 309 19.90 14.62 15.55
CA GLY A 309 20.40 13.36 16.11
C GLY A 309 19.31 12.41 16.62
N HIS A 310 18.21 12.95 17.15
CA HIS A 310 17.06 12.16 17.58
C HIS A 310 16.38 11.41 16.42
N GLY A 311 16.44 11.94 15.20
CA GLY A 311 15.84 11.32 14.03
C GLY A 311 16.44 9.96 13.65
N PHE A 312 17.66 9.63 14.15
CA PHE A 312 18.29 8.33 13.93
C PHE A 312 18.06 7.33 15.07
N MET A 313 17.45 7.78 16.18
CA MET A 313 17.23 6.93 17.35
C MET A 313 15.93 6.16 17.25
N GLN A 314 15.92 4.91 17.68
CA GLN A 314 14.72 4.05 17.64
C GLN A 314 13.60 4.50 18.62
N ASP A 315 13.93 5.38 19.57
CA ASP A 315 12.96 6.05 20.45
C ASP A 315 11.99 6.96 19.69
N TYR A 316 12.37 7.36 18.46
CA TYR A 316 11.59 8.20 17.56
C TYR A 316 11.21 7.44 16.30
N PRO A 317 10.00 7.61 15.78
CA PRO A 317 9.50 6.75 14.71
C PRO A 317 9.96 7.15 13.30
N VAL A 318 10.48 8.37 13.10
CA VAL A 318 10.69 8.96 11.77
C VAL A 318 11.68 8.17 10.91
N GLU A 319 12.72 7.56 11.50
CA GLU A 319 13.67 6.74 10.75
C GLU A 319 13.02 5.42 10.24
N LYS A 320 12.10 4.86 11.04
CA LYS A 320 11.33 3.68 10.65
C LYS A 320 10.43 4.03 9.46
N TRP A 321 9.66 5.13 9.56
CA TRP A 321 8.77 5.54 8.47
C TRP A 321 9.52 5.89 7.20
N MET A 322 10.67 6.53 7.27
CA MET A 322 11.52 6.78 6.12
C MET A 322 11.92 5.47 5.40
N ARG A 323 12.32 4.45 6.15
CA ARG A 323 12.68 3.13 5.58
C ARG A 323 11.47 2.40 5.00
N GLU A 324 10.35 2.46 5.68
CA GLU A 324 9.11 1.80 5.25
C GLU A 324 8.49 2.45 4.03
N ALA A 325 8.45 3.78 3.97
CA ALA A 325 7.99 4.51 2.80
C ALA A 325 8.86 4.20 1.55
N ARG A 326 10.18 4.11 1.71
CA ARG A 326 11.06 3.68 0.60
C ARG A 326 10.78 2.26 0.15
N ALA A 327 10.52 1.34 1.07
CA ALA A 327 10.21 -0.05 0.72
C ALA A 327 8.83 -0.20 0.05
N LEU A 328 7.81 0.53 0.52
CA LEU A 328 6.50 0.58 -0.13
C LEU A 328 6.61 1.08 -1.58
N GLY A 329 7.36 2.16 -1.80
CA GLY A 329 7.54 2.75 -3.13
C GLY A 329 8.19 1.83 -4.14
N LEU A 330 8.85 0.73 -3.72
CA LEU A 330 9.46 -0.25 -4.62
C LEU A 330 8.52 -1.41 -5.03
N LEU A 331 7.35 -1.50 -4.45
CA LEU A 331 6.37 -2.53 -4.81
C LEU A 331 5.79 -2.30 -6.21
N LEU A 332 5.30 -3.36 -6.83
CA LEU A 332 4.57 -3.32 -8.11
C LEU A 332 5.34 -2.65 -9.27
N GLY A 333 6.64 -2.89 -9.33
CA GLY A 333 7.54 -2.31 -10.34
C GLY A 333 8.08 -0.93 -9.97
N GLY A 334 7.65 -0.38 -8.83
CA GLY A 334 8.13 0.90 -8.33
C GLY A 334 7.74 2.11 -9.19
N PRO A 335 8.35 3.27 -8.92
CA PRO A 335 7.99 4.50 -9.62
C PRO A 335 8.36 4.48 -11.10
N ASP A 336 9.37 3.71 -11.52
CA ASP A 336 9.79 3.70 -12.92
C ASP A 336 8.74 3.03 -13.82
N ALA A 337 8.26 1.83 -13.45
CA ALA A 337 7.18 1.17 -14.18
C ALA A 337 5.86 1.98 -14.11
N ALA A 338 5.59 2.61 -12.97
CA ALA A 338 4.40 3.44 -12.82
C ALA A 338 4.47 4.71 -13.69
N ARG A 339 5.65 5.37 -13.82
CA ARG A 339 5.84 6.52 -14.73
C ARG A 339 5.64 6.15 -16.18
N GLU A 340 6.12 4.98 -16.59
CA GLU A 340 5.93 4.50 -17.95
C GLU A 340 4.43 4.33 -18.27
N ASP A 341 3.67 3.73 -17.37
CA ASP A 341 2.23 3.55 -17.53
C ASP A 341 1.46 4.88 -17.46
N ALA A 342 1.81 5.78 -16.55
CA ALA A 342 1.23 7.12 -16.46
C ALA A 342 1.52 7.95 -17.73
N GLY A 343 2.77 7.92 -18.19
CA GLY A 343 3.18 8.59 -19.43
C GLY A 343 2.45 8.06 -20.67
N ARG A 344 2.29 6.74 -20.76
CA ARG A 344 1.51 6.11 -21.84
C ARG A 344 0.05 6.57 -21.81
N ALA A 345 -0.58 6.60 -20.65
CA ALA A 345 -1.96 7.07 -20.53
C ALA A 345 -2.15 8.51 -20.99
N VAL A 346 -1.17 9.40 -20.74
CA VAL A 346 -1.20 10.79 -21.22
C VAL A 346 -1.01 10.88 -22.75
N VAL A 347 -0.08 10.08 -23.30
CA VAL A 347 0.24 10.12 -24.75
C VAL A 347 -0.86 9.50 -25.60
N GLU A 348 -1.52 8.46 -25.07
CA GLU A 348 -2.61 7.74 -25.76
C GLU A 348 -3.99 8.35 -25.52
N ALA A 349 -4.10 9.42 -24.71
CA ALA A 349 -5.37 10.10 -24.48
C ALA A 349 -5.87 10.79 -25.75
N ASP A 350 -7.12 10.55 -26.12
CA ASP A 350 -7.77 11.17 -27.30
C ASP A 350 -8.08 12.66 -27.07
N GLU A 351 -8.13 13.11 -25.82
CA GLU A 351 -8.41 14.50 -25.45
C GLU A 351 -7.17 15.19 -24.88
N PRO A 352 -6.98 16.49 -25.16
CA PRO A 352 -5.90 17.24 -24.55
C PRO A 352 -6.10 17.30 -23.04
N MET A 353 -5.00 17.18 -22.30
CA MET A 353 -4.98 17.27 -20.86
C MET A 353 -5.62 18.60 -20.41
N SER A 354 -6.80 18.55 -19.81
CA SER A 354 -7.49 19.73 -19.28
C SER A 354 -7.18 19.87 -17.78
N LEU A 355 -6.71 21.06 -17.40
CA LEU A 355 -6.53 21.43 -15.98
C LEU A 355 -7.88 21.78 -15.31
N VAL A 356 -8.95 21.84 -16.08
CA VAL A 356 -10.31 22.10 -15.59
C VAL A 356 -11.15 20.91 -16.05
N GLY A 357 -11.76 20.20 -15.10
CA GLY A 357 -12.67 19.11 -15.42
C GLY A 357 -13.79 19.53 -16.37
N PRO A 358 -14.48 18.57 -17.00
CA PRO A 358 -15.59 18.89 -17.88
C PRO A 358 -16.60 19.75 -17.17
N ALA A 359 -17.09 20.77 -17.88
CA ALA A 359 -18.01 21.79 -17.39
C ALA A 359 -19.39 21.19 -17.03
#